data_7b1f1472a683f668775f36a72daf1a24
#
_entry.id   7b1f1472a683f668775f36a72daf1a24
#
_cell.length_a   1.000
_cell.length_b   1.000
_cell.length_c   1.000
_cell.angle_alpha   90.00
_cell.angle_beta   90.00
_cell.angle_gamma   90.00
#
_symmetry.space_group_name_H-M   'P 1'
#
loop_
_entity.id
_entity.type
_entity.pdbx_description
1 polymer ?
#
loop_
_entity_poly.entity_id
_entity_poly.type
_entity_poly.pdbx_seq_one_letter_code
_entity_poly.pdbx_strand_id
1 'polypeptide(L)'
;MRSVRVVLMACCLASPAAAQHTALTPGSGEDVVEAGCATCHSLSYIPMNSRFMTKAVWTAEVTKMRAAFGAPIDDDAANTIIDYLVTNYGVPPK
;
A
#
# COMPACT_ATOMS: atom_id res chain seq x y z
N MET A 1 40.74 -36.96 34.15
CA MET A 1 40.21 -36.68 32.77
C MET A 1 39.08 -35.70 32.91
N ARG A 2 39.29 -34.44 32.50
CA ARG A 2 38.26 -33.39 32.54
C ARG A 2 37.58 -33.35 31.18
N SER A 3 36.29 -33.75 31.13
CA SER A 3 35.45 -33.67 29.92
C SER A 3 35.07 -32.23 29.68
N VAL A 4 35.59 -31.63 28.60
CA VAL A 4 35.21 -30.33 28.13
C VAL A 4 33.88 -30.50 27.35
N ARG A 5 32.77 -30.02 27.90
CA ARG A 5 31.51 -29.93 27.20
C ARG A 5 31.50 -28.66 26.33
N VAL A 6 31.67 -28.86 25.05
CA VAL A 6 31.48 -27.79 24.07
C VAL A 6 29.96 -27.54 23.93
N VAL A 7 29.49 -26.41 24.45
CA VAL A 7 28.14 -25.92 24.23
C VAL A 7 28.14 -25.22 22.90
N LEU A 8 27.56 -25.88 21.87
CA LEU A 8 27.26 -25.21 20.59
C LEU A 8 26.12 -24.23 20.83
N MET A 9 26.43 -22.96 20.87
CA MET A 9 25.46 -21.89 20.90
C MET A 9 24.93 -21.71 19.46
N ALA A 10 23.73 -22.27 19.18
CA ALA A 10 23.03 -22.05 17.90
C ALA A 10 22.58 -20.61 17.83
N CYS A 11 23.31 -19.80 17.06
CA CYS A 11 22.91 -18.43 16.73
C CYS A 11 21.73 -18.50 15.77
N CYS A 12 20.50 -18.33 16.26
CA CYS A 12 19.32 -18.11 15.42
C CYS A 12 19.51 -16.79 14.66
N LEU A 13 19.94 -16.87 13.41
CA LEU A 13 19.93 -15.74 12.48
C LEU A 13 18.47 -15.46 12.15
N ALA A 14 17.82 -14.60 12.92
CA ALA A 14 16.54 -14.02 12.55
C ALA A 14 16.79 -13.13 11.33
N SER A 15 16.44 -13.61 10.15
CA SER A 15 16.40 -12.77 8.95
C SER A 15 15.36 -11.67 9.18
N PRO A 16 15.69 -10.39 8.94
CA PRO A 16 14.68 -9.34 8.98
C PRO A 16 13.62 -9.69 7.96
N ALA A 17 12.36 -9.77 8.39
CA ALA A 17 11.23 -9.91 7.47
C ALA A 17 11.25 -8.67 6.56
N ALA A 18 11.63 -8.83 5.29
CA ALA A 18 11.54 -7.77 4.31
C ALA A 18 10.06 -7.40 4.17
N ALA A 19 9.73 -6.11 4.40
CA ALA A 19 8.39 -5.61 4.16
C ALA A 19 8.04 -5.92 2.70
N GLN A 20 6.97 -6.73 2.48
CA GLN A 20 6.56 -7.09 1.14
C GLN A 20 5.97 -5.84 0.48
N HIS A 21 6.65 -5.36 -0.57
CA HIS A 21 6.15 -4.26 -1.38
C HIS A 21 4.99 -4.77 -2.25
N THR A 22 3.80 -4.20 -2.06
CA THR A 22 2.66 -4.51 -2.92
C THR A 22 2.86 -3.80 -4.26
N ALA A 23 3.08 -4.58 -5.31
CA ALA A 23 3.11 -4.06 -6.66
C ALA A 23 1.67 -3.72 -7.11
N LEU A 24 1.48 -2.50 -7.56
CA LEU A 24 0.24 -2.05 -8.18
C LEU A 24 0.20 -2.45 -9.66
N THR A 25 -0.99 -2.41 -10.24
CA THR A 25 -1.16 -2.62 -11.67
C THR A 25 -0.41 -1.54 -12.45
N PRO A 26 0.53 -1.89 -13.34
CA PRO A 26 1.25 -0.91 -14.15
C PRO A 26 0.30 -0.07 -15.01
N GLY A 27 0.56 1.23 -15.07
CA GLY A 27 -0.23 2.12 -15.90
C GLY A 27 -0.08 3.59 -15.56
N SER A 28 -0.76 4.43 -16.32
CA SER A 28 -0.75 5.88 -16.11
C SER A 28 -1.28 6.24 -14.73
N GLY A 29 -0.51 7.00 -13.96
CA GLY A 29 -0.85 7.43 -12.61
C GLY A 29 -0.37 6.51 -11.49
N GLU A 30 0.20 5.35 -11.79
CA GLU A 30 0.73 4.44 -10.76
C GLU A 30 1.76 5.12 -9.85
N ASP A 31 2.70 5.84 -10.42
CA ASP A 31 3.73 6.59 -9.71
C ASP A 31 3.14 7.66 -8.77
N VAL A 32 2.08 8.33 -9.21
CA VAL A 32 1.37 9.34 -8.39
C VAL A 32 0.65 8.67 -7.21
N VAL A 33 0.05 7.51 -7.42
CA VAL A 33 -0.57 6.71 -6.35
C VAL A 33 0.48 6.24 -5.35
N GLU A 34 1.59 5.69 -5.81
CA GLU A 34 2.67 5.26 -4.94
C GLU A 34 3.22 6.42 -4.09
N ALA A 35 3.52 7.55 -4.71
CA ALA A 35 4.03 8.71 -4.02
C ALA A 35 3.05 9.30 -3.00
N GLY A 36 1.76 9.35 -3.32
CA GLY A 36 0.74 9.94 -2.46
C GLY A 36 0.21 9.02 -1.36
N CYS A 37 0.16 7.72 -1.60
CA CYS A 37 -0.51 6.76 -0.72
C CYS A 37 0.46 5.95 0.15
N ALA A 38 1.67 5.64 -0.32
CA ALA A 38 2.63 4.82 0.41
C ALA A 38 3.26 5.53 1.62
N THR A 39 3.07 6.83 1.76
CA THR A 39 3.67 7.66 2.82
C THR A 39 3.21 7.25 4.22
N CYS A 40 1.96 6.82 4.38
CA CYS A 40 1.34 6.57 5.68
C CYS A 40 1.05 5.10 5.96
N HIS A 41 0.77 4.29 4.95
CA HIS A 41 0.41 2.87 5.11
C HIS A 41 0.71 2.05 3.85
N SER A 42 0.56 0.74 3.95
CA SER A 42 0.79 -0.17 2.83
C SER A 42 -0.21 0.03 1.69
N LEU A 43 0.26 -0.10 0.46
CA LEU A 43 -0.57 -0.08 -0.74
C LEU A 43 -1.45 -1.33 -0.91
N SER A 44 -1.23 -2.37 -0.12
CA SER A 44 -2.05 -3.59 -0.15
C SER A 44 -3.53 -3.33 0.16
N TYR A 45 -3.83 -2.22 0.81
CA TYR A 45 -5.19 -1.76 1.07
C TYR A 45 -6.00 -1.55 -0.22
N ILE A 46 -5.35 -1.15 -1.30
CA ILE A 46 -5.97 -0.90 -2.61
C ILE A 46 -6.55 -2.19 -3.20
N PRO A 47 -5.75 -3.22 -3.52
CA PRO A 47 -6.30 -4.46 -4.09
C PRO A 47 -7.23 -5.21 -3.13
N MET A 48 -7.00 -5.14 -1.82
CA MET A 48 -7.86 -5.82 -0.84
C MET A 48 -9.29 -5.31 -0.85
N ASN A 49 -9.49 -4.02 -1.11
CA ASN A 49 -10.81 -3.39 -1.08
C ASN A 49 -11.44 -3.22 -2.47
N SER A 50 -10.71 -3.44 -3.55
CA SER A 50 -11.10 -3.11 -4.92
C SER A 50 -12.50 -3.61 -5.31
N ARG A 51 -12.89 -4.80 -4.88
CA ARG A 51 -14.20 -5.41 -5.18
C ARG A 51 -15.41 -4.65 -4.61
N PHE A 52 -15.18 -3.72 -3.70
CA PHE A 52 -16.23 -2.91 -3.07
C PHE A 52 -16.20 -1.45 -3.51
N MET A 53 -15.24 -1.06 -4.33
CA MET A 53 -14.88 0.32 -4.58
C MET A 53 -15.40 0.80 -5.93
N THR A 54 -16.56 1.42 -5.92
CA THR A 54 -17.06 2.21 -7.07
C THR A 54 -16.27 3.51 -7.22
N LYS A 55 -16.45 4.22 -8.33
CA LYS A 55 -15.87 5.57 -8.52
C LYS A 55 -16.22 6.50 -7.37
N ALA A 56 -17.48 6.50 -6.93
CA ALA A 56 -17.93 7.35 -5.83
C ALA A 56 -17.20 7.02 -4.52
N VAL A 57 -16.99 5.74 -4.25
CA VAL A 57 -16.29 5.28 -3.04
C VAL A 57 -14.80 5.63 -3.11
N TRP A 58 -14.12 5.41 -4.25
CA TRP A 58 -12.73 5.83 -4.42
C TRP A 58 -12.55 7.34 -4.26
N THR A 59 -13.45 8.12 -4.85
CA THR A 59 -13.43 9.59 -4.69
C THR A 59 -13.56 10.00 -3.22
N ALA A 60 -14.50 9.37 -2.49
CA ALA A 60 -14.69 9.64 -1.07
C ALA A 60 -13.45 9.25 -0.24
N GLU A 61 -12.80 8.12 -0.56
CA GLU A 61 -11.57 7.69 0.14
C GLU A 61 -10.41 8.66 -0.09
N VAL A 62 -10.17 9.10 -1.31
CA VAL A 62 -9.11 10.08 -1.62
C VAL A 62 -9.40 11.41 -0.91
N THR A 63 -10.64 11.86 -0.92
CA THR A 63 -11.06 13.07 -0.20
C THR A 63 -10.82 12.94 1.30
N LYS A 64 -11.16 11.80 1.89
CA LYS A 64 -10.93 11.52 3.30
C LYS A 64 -9.43 11.54 3.66
N MET A 65 -8.58 10.93 2.86
CA MET A 65 -7.14 10.94 3.09
C MET A 65 -6.58 12.37 3.10
N ARG A 66 -7.06 13.21 2.19
CA ARG A 66 -6.63 14.62 2.12
C ARG A 66 -7.18 15.45 3.29
N ALA A 67 -8.47 15.38 3.54
CA ALA A 67 -9.15 16.27 4.48
C ALA A 67 -8.98 15.84 5.94
N ALA A 68 -9.10 14.54 6.24
CA ALA A 68 -9.07 14.05 7.60
C ALA A 68 -7.65 13.66 8.07
N PHE A 69 -6.83 13.14 7.17
CA PHE A 69 -5.49 12.61 7.50
C PHE A 69 -4.33 13.46 6.95
N GLY A 70 -4.63 14.55 6.26
CA GLY A 70 -3.61 15.49 5.79
C GLY A 70 -2.67 14.93 4.73
N ALA A 71 -3.12 13.99 3.91
CA ALA A 71 -2.29 13.45 2.85
C ALA A 71 -1.79 14.57 1.91
N PRO A 72 -0.48 14.59 1.54
CA PRO A 72 0.12 15.64 0.74
C PRO A 72 -0.21 15.46 -0.76
N ILE A 73 -1.48 15.54 -1.11
CA ILE A 73 -2.03 15.31 -2.44
C ILE A 73 -2.75 16.59 -2.87
N ASP A 74 -2.26 17.25 -3.91
CA ASP A 74 -2.92 18.41 -4.51
C ASP A 74 -4.10 17.98 -5.40
N ASP A 75 -4.82 18.96 -5.98
CA ASP A 75 -6.03 18.67 -6.77
C ASP A 75 -5.71 17.87 -8.04
N ASP A 76 -4.63 18.17 -8.73
CA ASP A 76 -4.23 17.47 -9.95
C ASP A 76 -3.81 16.03 -9.62
N ALA A 77 -3.02 15.84 -8.58
CA ALA A 77 -2.66 14.51 -8.10
C ALA A 77 -3.89 13.71 -7.65
N ALA A 78 -4.84 14.34 -6.96
CA ALA A 78 -6.09 13.68 -6.54
C ALA A 78 -6.89 13.17 -7.75
N ASN A 79 -7.03 13.96 -8.80
CA ASN A 79 -7.70 13.54 -10.02
C ASN A 79 -6.99 12.36 -10.69
N THR A 80 -5.67 12.44 -10.82
CA THR A 80 -4.85 11.36 -11.39
C THR A 80 -4.98 10.07 -10.58
N ILE A 81 -4.95 10.15 -9.25
CA ILE A 81 -5.10 9.02 -8.34
C ILE A 81 -6.48 8.39 -8.50
N ILE A 82 -7.54 9.19 -8.51
CA ILE A 82 -8.92 8.70 -8.66
C ILE A 82 -9.08 7.98 -10.00
N ASP A 83 -8.60 8.57 -11.09
CA ASP A 83 -8.68 7.97 -12.42
C ASP A 83 -7.91 6.63 -12.49
N TYR A 84 -6.72 6.57 -11.93
CA TYR A 84 -5.95 5.33 -11.83
C TYR A 84 -6.67 4.25 -11.03
N LEU A 85 -7.19 4.60 -9.84
CA LEU A 85 -7.89 3.67 -8.96
C LEU A 85 -9.18 3.15 -9.61
N VAL A 86 -9.94 4.01 -10.25
CA VAL A 86 -11.17 3.62 -10.96
C VAL A 86 -10.88 2.69 -12.12
N THR A 87 -9.84 2.99 -12.91
CA THR A 87 -9.47 2.20 -14.09
C THR A 87 -8.98 0.80 -13.72
N ASN A 88 -8.15 0.69 -12.68
CA ASN A 88 -7.46 -0.56 -12.34
C ASN A 88 -8.12 -1.32 -11.17
N TYR A 89 -8.85 -0.64 -10.30
CA TYR A 89 -9.38 -1.18 -9.05
C TYR A 89 -10.82 -0.78 -8.77
N GLY A 90 -11.51 -0.20 -9.73
CA GLY A 90 -12.90 0.18 -9.60
C GLY A 90 -13.86 -0.91 -10.04
N VAL A 91 -15.06 -0.90 -9.46
CA VAL A 91 -16.18 -1.73 -9.89
C VAL A 91 -17.34 -0.84 -10.35
N PRO A 92 -18.22 -1.32 -11.27
CA PRO A 92 -19.40 -0.58 -11.67
C PRO A 92 -20.30 -0.26 -10.47
N PRO A 93 -21.04 0.84 -10.48
CA PRO A 93 -22.09 1.10 -9.49
C PRO A 93 -23.16 0.00 -9.58
N LYS A 94 -23.68 -0.38 -8.42
CA LYS A 94 -24.81 -1.33 -8.32
C LYS A 94 -26.11 -0.67 -8.69
#